data_29275e0fd6dc055e8869097ec866dafb
#
_entry.id   29275e0fd6dc055e8869097ec866dafb
#
_cell.length_a   1.000
_cell.length_b   1.000
_cell.length_c   1.000
_cell.angle_alpha   90.00
_cell.angle_beta   90.00
_cell.angle_gamma   90.00
#
_symmetry.space_group_name_H-M   'P 1'
#
loop_
_entity.id
_entity.type
_entity.pdbx_description
1 polymer ?
#
loop_
_entity_poly.entity_id
_entity_poly.type
_entity_poly.pdbx_seq_one_letter_code
_entity_poly.pdbx_strand_id
1 'polypeptide(L)'
;MTTSDQIDLSTYDPMDREVQQCPFNHYAALRDHGPLFFHEQSNMFFASRLDVVNEILRDTETFSSQMSNTTSKPSPETLKAIAEIQSQGWPRKETMLTIDPPYHTAYRKLVSRTFSARRIAALEDKVRMFATELIDAFPDEGTVDFHNDFAVSFPVRVIHYALNMAPEVEGKVKNWSDAATAAIGNKLSHDEWVDAVTVQLENQNYWYSEYEKRLEHPQDDVLSDLAHADFAHPDLDEGETRKLDFSEIYSIIQQLMVAGNETTTKFLDETMRTLIEEPKWWNALEADPEGLIHGVVEEGLRISSPNQGLFRVVTKDTEVQGVSIPKGSRVWVMFGAANRDESAFGDSEAFDPTRDNLKEHIAFGKGHHFCIGAPLSRLEGKVAFEELVRR
;
A
#
# COMPACT_ATOMS: atom_id res chain seq x y z
N MET A 1 8.40 8.24 28.56
CA MET A 1 7.79 7.17 27.75
C MET A 1 6.93 6.33 28.68
N THR A 2 5.62 6.22 28.42
CA THR A 2 4.74 5.30 29.15
C THR A 2 5.14 3.86 28.76
N THR A 3 5.37 3.00 29.75
CA THR A 3 5.65 1.58 29.50
C THR A 3 4.36 0.88 29.02
N SER A 4 4.46 -0.21 28.25
CA SER A 4 3.29 -1.00 27.76
C SER A 4 2.29 -1.36 28.87
N ASP A 5 2.77 -1.57 30.09
CA ASP A 5 1.98 -1.89 31.30
C ASP A 5 1.00 -0.80 31.74
N GLN A 6 1.07 0.40 31.17
CA GLN A 6 0.23 1.56 31.55
C GLN A 6 -0.85 1.89 30.53
N ILE A 7 -0.91 1.16 29.39
CA ILE A 7 -1.90 1.43 28.34
C ILE A 7 -3.14 0.58 28.57
N ASP A 8 -4.28 1.26 28.77
CA ASP A 8 -5.59 0.63 28.85
C ASP A 8 -6.14 0.40 27.44
N LEU A 9 -6.04 -0.85 26.96
CA LEU A 9 -6.55 -1.24 25.65
C LEU A 9 -8.09 -1.14 25.53
N SER A 10 -8.82 -1.04 26.65
CA SER A 10 -10.28 -0.83 26.60
C SER A 10 -10.67 0.56 26.08
N THR A 11 -9.76 1.53 26.16
CA THR A 11 -9.94 2.91 25.66
C THR A 11 -9.23 3.16 24.33
N TYR A 12 -8.54 2.16 23.79
CA TYR A 12 -7.83 2.29 22.53
C TYR A 12 -8.79 2.55 21.36
N ASP A 13 -8.65 3.68 20.68
CA ASP A 13 -9.36 3.97 19.43
C ASP A 13 -8.34 4.09 18.27
N PRO A 14 -8.28 3.11 17.36
CA PRO A 14 -7.37 3.17 16.22
C PRO A 14 -7.72 4.27 15.21
N MET A 15 -8.88 4.94 15.38
CA MET A 15 -9.32 6.06 14.54
C MET A 15 -9.02 7.42 15.18
N ASP A 16 -8.51 7.44 16.40
CA ASP A 16 -8.05 8.66 17.05
C ASP A 16 -6.77 9.19 16.37
N ARG A 17 -6.76 10.48 16.03
CA ARG A 17 -5.65 11.10 15.29
C ARG A 17 -4.34 11.12 16.08
N GLU A 18 -4.39 11.30 17.39
CA GLU A 18 -3.19 11.28 18.23
C GLU A 18 -2.60 9.87 18.29
N VAL A 19 -3.47 8.86 18.39
CA VAL A 19 -3.07 7.45 18.32
C VAL A 19 -2.48 7.11 16.96
N GLN A 20 -3.07 7.56 15.87
CA GLN A 20 -2.57 7.31 14.51
C GLN A 20 -1.20 7.93 14.26
N GLN A 21 -0.88 9.08 14.87
CA GLN A 21 0.43 9.72 14.74
C GLN A 21 1.55 8.94 15.42
N CYS A 22 1.27 8.23 16.53
CA CYS A 22 2.26 7.44 17.25
C CYS A 22 1.60 6.20 17.91
N PRO A 23 1.27 5.15 17.13
CA PRO A 23 0.55 3.99 17.64
C PRO A 23 1.42 2.98 18.38
N PHE A 24 2.75 3.15 18.43
CA PHE A 24 3.71 2.11 18.75
C PHE A 24 3.57 1.55 20.18
N ASN A 25 3.28 2.40 21.16
CA ASN A 25 3.04 1.94 22.53
C ASN A 25 1.77 1.06 22.63
N HIS A 26 0.71 1.41 21.86
CA HIS A 26 -0.49 0.57 21.77
C HIS A 26 -0.20 -0.76 21.06
N TYR A 27 0.66 -0.75 20.05
CA TYR A 27 1.10 -1.98 19.37
C TYR A 27 1.86 -2.91 20.31
N ALA A 28 2.76 -2.39 21.16
CA ALA A 28 3.43 -3.17 22.17
C ALA A 28 2.44 -3.78 23.16
N ALA A 29 1.50 -2.98 23.71
CA ALA A 29 0.47 -3.47 24.62
C ALA A 29 -0.43 -4.54 23.98
N LEU A 30 -0.76 -4.41 22.68
CA LEU A 30 -1.53 -5.42 21.93
C LEU A 30 -0.75 -6.74 21.78
N ARG A 31 0.58 -6.69 21.51
CA ARG A 31 1.42 -7.90 21.43
C ARG A 31 1.52 -8.59 22.79
N ASP A 32 1.69 -7.81 23.87
CA ASP A 32 1.75 -8.32 25.25
C ASP A 32 0.43 -8.97 25.72
N HIS A 33 -0.72 -8.43 25.23
CA HIS A 33 -2.05 -8.97 25.58
C HIS A 33 -2.19 -10.44 25.17
N GLY A 34 -1.64 -10.84 24.03
CA GLY A 34 -1.72 -12.22 23.55
C GLY A 34 -1.84 -12.31 22.02
N PRO A 35 -2.22 -13.51 21.50
CA PRO A 35 -2.24 -13.74 20.07
C PRO A 35 -3.27 -12.85 19.34
N LEU A 36 -4.42 -12.61 19.96
CA LEU A 36 -5.50 -11.79 19.41
C LEU A 36 -6.13 -10.94 20.51
N PHE A 37 -6.42 -9.70 20.20
CA PHE A 37 -7.20 -8.80 21.05
C PHE A 37 -8.57 -8.55 20.42
N PHE A 38 -9.66 -8.82 21.16
CA PHE A 38 -11.00 -8.47 20.70
C PHE A 38 -11.34 -7.03 21.11
N HIS A 39 -11.43 -6.14 20.13
CA HIS A 39 -11.77 -4.74 20.34
C HIS A 39 -13.29 -4.55 20.23
N GLU A 40 -13.95 -4.40 21.38
CA GLU A 40 -15.43 -4.34 21.50
C GLU A 40 -16.04 -3.20 20.69
N GLN A 41 -15.46 -1.99 20.74
CA GLN A 41 -16.00 -0.79 20.08
C GLN A 41 -16.09 -0.95 18.56
N SER A 42 -15.08 -1.57 17.92
CA SER A 42 -15.09 -1.83 16.48
C SER A 42 -15.64 -3.18 16.09
N ASN A 43 -15.92 -4.04 17.07
CA ASN A 43 -16.34 -5.42 16.89
C ASN A 43 -15.39 -6.19 15.96
N MET A 44 -14.09 -6.13 16.26
CA MET A 44 -13.02 -6.75 15.47
C MET A 44 -11.97 -7.40 16.36
N PHE A 45 -11.35 -8.46 15.85
CA PHE A 45 -10.11 -9.01 16.40
C PHE A 45 -8.90 -8.30 15.83
N PHE A 46 -7.90 -8.01 16.65
CA PHE A 46 -6.63 -7.39 16.26
C PHE A 46 -5.52 -8.44 16.38
N ALA A 47 -4.83 -8.72 15.29
CA ALA A 47 -3.69 -9.61 15.21
C ALA A 47 -2.40 -8.77 15.10
N SER A 48 -1.63 -8.68 16.19
CA SER A 48 -0.49 -7.78 16.31
C SER A 48 0.88 -8.49 16.33
N ARG A 49 0.92 -9.82 16.58
CA ARG A 49 2.15 -10.61 16.63
C ARG A 49 2.49 -11.19 15.25
N LEU A 50 3.76 -11.26 14.93
CA LEU A 50 4.24 -11.69 13.61
C LEU A 50 3.85 -13.13 13.28
N ASP A 51 3.95 -14.06 14.23
CA ASP A 51 3.57 -15.45 14.07
C ASP A 51 2.08 -15.61 13.76
N VAL A 52 1.21 -14.91 14.50
CA VAL A 52 -0.26 -14.89 14.32
C VAL A 52 -0.63 -14.28 12.97
N VAL A 53 -0.03 -13.14 12.63
CA VAL A 53 -0.25 -12.49 11.33
C VAL A 53 0.15 -13.40 10.18
N ASN A 54 1.28 -14.09 10.29
CA ASN A 54 1.73 -15.05 9.28
C ASN A 54 0.79 -16.26 9.16
N GLU A 55 0.21 -16.75 10.26
CA GLU A 55 -0.79 -17.82 10.26
C GLU A 55 -2.05 -17.38 9.49
N ILE A 56 -2.60 -16.22 9.83
CA ILE A 56 -3.81 -15.68 9.20
C ILE A 56 -3.60 -15.42 7.70
N LEU A 57 -2.47 -14.84 7.30
CA LEU A 57 -2.19 -14.50 5.90
C LEU A 57 -1.98 -15.73 5.00
N ARG A 58 -1.67 -16.89 5.57
CA ARG A 58 -1.50 -18.14 4.80
C ARG A 58 -2.82 -18.86 4.56
N ASP A 59 -3.79 -18.72 5.44
CA ASP A 59 -5.11 -19.38 5.35
C ASP A 59 -6.14 -18.46 4.69
N THR A 60 -6.07 -18.37 3.37
CA THR A 60 -7.00 -17.54 2.58
C THR A 60 -8.40 -18.14 2.44
N GLU A 61 -8.58 -19.42 2.76
CA GLU A 61 -9.91 -20.04 2.78
C GLU A 61 -10.71 -19.62 4.01
N THR A 62 -10.03 -19.50 5.16
CA THR A 62 -10.65 -19.08 6.42
C THR A 62 -10.68 -17.56 6.56
N PHE A 63 -9.63 -16.85 6.11
CA PHE A 63 -9.47 -15.40 6.26
C PHE A 63 -9.55 -14.69 4.91
N SER A 64 -10.77 -14.44 4.48
CA SER A 64 -11.10 -13.82 3.18
C SER A 64 -10.69 -12.35 3.12
N SER A 65 -10.23 -11.92 1.94
CA SER A 65 -9.95 -10.53 1.62
C SER A 65 -11.18 -9.77 1.09
N GLN A 66 -12.33 -10.44 0.94
CA GLN A 66 -13.56 -9.87 0.39
C GLN A 66 -14.23 -8.91 1.39
N MET A 67 -13.60 -7.77 1.63
CA MET A 67 -14.21 -6.72 2.42
C MET A 67 -13.73 -5.32 2.02
N SER A 68 -14.60 -4.34 2.28
CA SER A 68 -14.24 -2.93 2.10
C SER A 68 -13.29 -2.48 3.22
N ASN A 69 -12.24 -1.78 2.83
CA ASN A 69 -11.33 -1.09 3.75
C ASN A 69 -11.84 0.32 4.12
N THR A 70 -13.01 0.72 3.62
CA THR A 70 -13.61 2.02 3.92
C THR A 70 -14.11 2.04 5.36
N THR A 71 -13.67 3.02 6.13
CA THR A 71 -14.04 3.22 7.53
C THR A 71 -15.16 4.24 7.71
N SER A 72 -15.34 5.14 6.75
CA SER A 72 -16.37 6.18 6.73
C SER A 72 -17.65 5.68 6.07
N LYS A 73 -18.80 6.03 6.67
CA LYS A 73 -20.13 5.74 6.09
C LYS A 73 -20.82 7.05 5.73
N PRO A 74 -21.10 7.31 4.43
CA PRO A 74 -21.81 8.50 4.00
C PRO A 74 -23.26 8.53 4.53
N SER A 75 -23.80 9.74 4.71
CA SER A 75 -25.22 9.93 5.01
C SER A 75 -26.10 9.49 3.82
N PRO A 76 -27.41 9.25 4.02
CA PRO A 76 -28.32 8.94 2.90
C PRO A 76 -28.36 10.02 1.81
N GLU A 77 -28.25 11.29 2.19
CA GLU A 77 -28.16 12.42 1.25
C GLU A 77 -26.85 12.36 0.45
N THR A 78 -25.74 12.15 1.12
CA THR A 78 -24.41 11.98 0.50
C THR A 78 -24.39 10.79 -0.45
N LEU A 79 -24.99 9.66 -0.06
CA LEU A 79 -25.10 8.48 -0.93
C LEU A 79 -25.85 8.77 -2.22
N LYS A 80 -26.91 9.59 -2.17
CA LYS A 80 -27.66 9.99 -3.37
C LYS A 80 -26.80 10.85 -4.29
N ALA A 81 -26.10 11.85 -3.77
CA ALA A 81 -25.19 12.69 -4.54
C ALA A 81 -24.06 11.88 -5.18
N ILE A 82 -23.44 10.97 -4.42
CA ILE A 82 -22.41 10.05 -4.91
C ILE A 82 -22.97 9.20 -6.06
N ALA A 83 -24.16 8.62 -5.90
CA ALA A 83 -24.77 7.77 -6.93
C ALA A 83 -25.05 8.52 -8.23
N GLU A 84 -25.47 9.79 -8.17
CA GLU A 84 -25.68 10.65 -9.35
C GLU A 84 -24.36 10.88 -10.12
N ILE A 85 -23.25 11.11 -9.42
CA ILE A 85 -21.94 11.29 -10.05
C ILE A 85 -21.44 9.95 -10.63
N GLN A 86 -21.49 8.89 -9.84
CA GLN A 86 -21.03 7.55 -10.27
C GLN A 86 -21.80 6.98 -11.45
N SER A 87 -23.07 7.38 -11.62
CA SER A 87 -23.89 6.95 -12.77
C SER A 87 -23.38 7.47 -14.11
N GLN A 88 -22.48 8.46 -14.11
CA GLN A 88 -21.86 9.04 -15.30
C GLN A 88 -20.57 8.32 -15.72
N GLY A 89 -20.07 7.43 -14.88
CA GLY A 89 -18.83 6.68 -15.11
C GLY A 89 -19.05 5.17 -15.13
N TRP A 90 -18.02 4.44 -14.77
CA TRP A 90 -18.01 2.98 -14.75
C TRP A 90 -18.03 2.44 -13.32
N PRO A 91 -18.79 1.36 -13.05
CA PRO A 91 -18.84 0.78 -11.72
C PRO A 91 -17.49 0.17 -11.34
N ARG A 92 -17.10 0.33 -10.07
CA ARG A 92 -15.93 -0.36 -9.53
C ARG A 92 -16.16 -1.87 -9.53
N LYS A 93 -15.13 -2.61 -9.91
CA LYS A 93 -15.09 -4.09 -9.85
C LYS A 93 -14.11 -4.55 -8.77
N GLU A 94 -14.49 -5.60 -8.08
CA GLU A 94 -13.56 -6.30 -7.20
C GLU A 94 -12.52 -7.03 -8.04
N THR A 95 -11.26 -6.77 -7.76
CA THR A 95 -10.12 -7.35 -8.47
C THR A 95 -9.05 -7.80 -7.48
N MET A 96 -7.77 -7.62 -7.76
CA MET A 96 -6.66 -8.21 -7.00
C MET A 96 -6.64 -7.93 -5.50
N LEU A 97 -7.12 -6.77 -5.03
CA LEU A 97 -6.96 -6.36 -3.63
C LEU A 97 -8.00 -7.00 -2.70
N THR A 98 -9.24 -7.14 -3.18
CA THR A 98 -10.43 -7.44 -2.37
C THR A 98 -11.14 -8.73 -2.79
N ILE A 99 -10.43 -9.64 -3.44
CA ILE A 99 -10.98 -10.90 -3.95
C ILE A 99 -10.05 -12.06 -3.60
N ASP A 100 -10.62 -13.25 -3.41
CA ASP A 100 -9.87 -14.45 -3.06
C ASP A 100 -9.59 -15.34 -4.28
N PRO A 101 -8.66 -16.32 -4.18
CA PRO A 101 -8.52 -17.36 -5.19
C PRO A 101 -9.85 -18.14 -5.39
N PRO A 102 -10.16 -18.59 -6.62
CA PRO A 102 -9.34 -18.57 -7.82
C PRO A 102 -9.34 -17.24 -8.58
N TYR A 103 -10.31 -16.35 -8.35
CA TYR A 103 -10.46 -15.07 -9.05
C TYR A 103 -9.25 -14.16 -8.86
N HIS A 104 -8.77 -14.01 -7.62
CA HIS A 104 -7.53 -13.28 -7.34
C HIS A 104 -6.38 -13.74 -8.22
N THR A 105 -6.17 -15.06 -8.32
CA THR A 105 -5.06 -15.63 -9.10
C THR A 105 -5.19 -15.31 -10.59
N ALA A 106 -6.41 -15.33 -11.11
CA ALA A 106 -6.69 -15.01 -12.50
C ALA A 106 -6.37 -13.54 -12.83
N TYR A 107 -6.86 -12.57 -12.03
CA TYR A 107 -6.55 -11.15 -12.22
C TYR A 107 -5.06 -10.85 -11.99
N ARG A 108 -4.47 -11.42 -10.94
CA ARG A 108 -3.05 -11.22 -10.63
C ARG A 108 -2.13 -11.64 -11.77
N LYS A 109 -2.46 -12.73 -12.46
CA LYS A 109 -1.70 -13.24 -13.61
C LYS A 109 -1.61 -12.21 -14.74
N LEU A 110 -2.65 -11.41 -14.97
CA LEU A 110 -2.67 -10.39 -16.02
C LEU A 110 -1.58 -9.33 -15.84
N VAL A 111 -1.36 -8.88 -14.59
CA VAL A 111 -0.42 -7.79 -14.28
C VAL A 111 0.97 -8.26 -13.85
N SER A 112 1.13 -9.53 -13.47
CA SER A 112 2.41 -10.07 -12.96
C SER A 112 3.55 -9.98 -13.99
N ARG A 113 3.24 -10.00 -15.29
CA ARG A 113 4.23 -9.85 -16.35
C ARG A 113 4.79 -8.43 -16.40
N THR A 114 3.93 -7.44 -16.26
CA THR A 114 4.30 -6.02 -16.31
C THR A 114 5.15 -5.62 -15.10
N PHE A 115 4.81 -6.13 -13.90
CA PHE A 115 5.56 -5.89 -12.66
C PHE A 115 6.63 -6.96 -12.36
N SER A 116 7.11 -7.66 -13.41
CA SER A 116 8.21 -8.60 -13.23
C SER A 116 9.51 -7.89 -12.85
N ALA A 117 10.36 -8.56 -12.06
CA ALA A 117 11.65 -8.02 -11.62
C ALA A 117 12.52 -7.53 -12.80
N ARG A 118 12.46 -8.20 -13.95
CA ARG A 118 13.18 -7.79 -15.17
C ARG A 118 12.67 -6.45 -15.74
N ARG A 119 11.33 -6.25 -15.82
CA ARG A 119 10.76 -4.98 -16.33
C ARG A 119 11.03 -3.85 -15.34
N ILE A 120 10.91 -4.11 -14.05
CA ILE A 120 11.21 -3.12 -13.01
C ILE A 120 12.69 -2.72 -13.04
N ALA A 121 13.62 -3.68 -13.16
CA ALA A 121 15.04 -3.35 -13.29
C ALA A 121 15.36 -2.47 -14.51
N ALA A 122 14.61 -2.61 -15.60
CA ALA A 122 14.76 -1.76 -16.78
C ALA A 122 14.30 -0.30 -16.56
N LEU A 123 13.59 0.00 -15.47
CA LEU A 123 13.20 1.36 -15.10
C LEU A 123 14.30 2.12 -14.35
N GLU A 124 15.36 1.45 -13.86
CA GLU A 124 16.33 2.03 -12.92
C GLU A 124 16.93 3.35 -13.43
N ASP A 125 17.37 3.41 -14.69
CA ASP A 125 17.96 4.64 -15.25
C ASP A 125 16.97 5.81 -15.23
N LYS A 126 15.70 5.53 -15.52
CA LYS A 126 14.66 6.55 -15.52
C LYS A 126 14.28 7.00 -14.11
N VAL A 127 14.15 6.03 -13.18
CA VAL A 127 13.90 6.29 -11.76
C VAL A 127 15.04 7.15 -11.19
N ARG A 128 16.29 6.82 -11.52
CA ARG A 128 17.47 7.58 -11.10
C ARG A 128 17.50 9.01 -11.68
N MET A 129 17.09 9.16 -12.92
CA MET A 129 16.95 10.49 -13.54
C MET A 129 15.93 11.34 -12.76
N PHE A 130 14.76 10.79 -12.39
CA PHE A 130 13.75 11.53 -11.62
C PHE A 130 14.27 11.92 -10.23
N ALA A 131 14.95 11.00 -9.51
CA ALA A 131 15.55 11.34 -8.23
C ALA A 131 16.58 12.47 -8.37
N THR A 132 17.46 12.37 -9.36
CA THR A 132 18.49 13.37 -9.66
C THR A 132 17.90 14.75 -9.93
N GLU A 133 16.88 14.83 -10.80
CA GLU A 133 16.23 16.10 -11.15
C GLU A 133 15.57 16.77 -9.93
N LEU A 134 14.97 15.98 -9.03
CA LEU A 134 14.35 16.51 -7.82
C LEU A 134 15.40 17.00 -6.82
N ILE A 135 16.50 16.26 -6.63
CA ILE A 135 17.58 16.66 -5.73
C ILE A 135 18.32 17.89 -6.27
N ASP A 136 18.55 17.96 -7.59
CA ASP A 136 19.20 19.12 -8.23
C ASP A 136 18.37 20.41 -8.14
N ALA A 137 17.08 20.29 -7.84
CA ALA A 137 16.19 21.44 -7.58
C ALA A 137 16.25 21.93 -6.13
N PHE A 138 16.94 21.23 -5.22
CA PHE A 138 17.14 21.70 -3.86
C PHE A 138 17.99 22.96 -3.84
N PRO A 139 17.76 23.88 -2.90
CA PRO A 139 18.61 25.06 -2.74
C PRO A 139 20.01 24.65 -2.29
N ASP A 140 21.05 25.34 -2.81
CA ASP A 140 22.44 25.09 -2.41
C ASP A 140 22.70 25.30 -0.91
N GLU A 141 21.91 26.16 -0.26
CA GLU A 141 21.98 26.46 1.17
C GLU A 141 20.56 26.61 1.75
N GLY A 142 20.37 26.18 3.00
CA GLY A 142 19.10 26.37 3.71
C GLY A 142 18.40 25.07 4.10
N THR A 143 17.07 25.09 4.05
CA THR A 143 16.22 23.96 4.47
C THR A 143 15.39 23.46 3.29
N VAL A 144 15.25 22.15 3.18
CA VAL A 144 14.42 21.46 2.19
C VAL A 144 13.18 20.90 2.89
N ASP A 145 12.01 21.10 2.31
CA ASP A 145 10.82 20.34 2.67
C ASP A 145 10.87 18.98 1.96
N PHE A 146 11.56 18.02 2.59
CA PHE A 146 11.78 16.70 2.01
C PHE A 146 10.47 16.00 1.58
N HIS A 147 9.41 16.18 2.35
CA HIS A 147 8.10 15.61 2.03
C HIS A 147 7.56 16.12 0.69
N ASN A 148 7.42 17.44 0.55
CA ASN A 148 6.81 18.05 -0.64
C ASN A 148 7.77 18.10 -1.83
N ASP A 149 9.04 18.40 -1.57
CA ASP A 149 10.03 18.62 -2.64
C ASP A 149 10.56 17.30 -3.23
N PHE A 150 10.52 16.19 -2.44
CA PHE A 150 11.04 14.90 -2.87
C PHE A 150 10.08 13.73 -2.66
N ALA A 151 9.71 13.40 -1.42
CA ALA A 151 9.07 12.12 -1.09
C ALA A 151 7.69 11.94 -1.73
N VAL A 152 6.93 13.01 -1.95
CA VAL A 152 5.67 12.99 -2.72
C VAL A 152 5.94 12.98 -4.23
N SER A 153 6.80 13.88 -4.70
CA SER A 153 7.01 14.11 -6.14
C SER A 153 7.67 12.92 -6.82
N PHE A 154 8.59 12.24 -6.14
CA PHE A 154 9.38 11.16 -6.71
C PHE A 154 8.53 9.92 -7.10
N PRO A 155 7.78 9.28 -6.21
CA PRO A 155 6.97 8.12 -6.57
C PRO A 155 5.81 8.48 -7.53
N VAL A 156 5.30 9.72 -7.49
CA VAL A 156 4.31 10.20 -8.47
C VAL A 156 4.89 10.17 -9.88
N ARG A 157 6.11 10.68 -10.09
CA ARG A 157 6.79 10.62 -11.40
C ARG A 157 7.08 9.19 -11.83
N VAL A 158 7.49 8.34 -10.89
CA VAL A 158 7.78 6.94 -11.17
C VAL A 158 6.53 6.19 -11.62
N ILE A 159 5.41 6.29 -10.89
CA ILE A 159 4.18 5.58 -11.27
C ILE A 159 3.54 6.17 -12.53
N HIS A 160 3.59 7.49 -12.72
CA HIS A 160 3.17 8.16 -13.95
C HIS A 160 3.90 7.57 -15.17
N TYR A 161 5.22 7.44 -15.07
CA TYR A 161 6.04 6.84 -16.13
C TYR A 161 5.77 5.34 -16.30
N ALA A 162 5.70 4.58 -15.21
CA ALA A 162 5.51 3.13 -15.24
C ALA A 162 4.16 2.71 -15.85
N LEU A 163 3.13 3.57 -15.70
CA LEU A 163 1.81 3.38 -16.31
C LEU A 163 1.69 4.00 -17.71
N ASN A 164 2.77 4.59 -18.24
CA ASN A 164 2.81 5.26 -19.54
C ASN A 164 1.69 6.30 -19.71
N MET A 165 1.52 7.15 -18.69
CA MET A 165 0.52 8.20 -18.68
C MET A 165 0.96 9.40 -19.53
N ALA A 166 -0.01 10.13 -20.05
CA ALA A 166 0.29 11.33 -20.84
C ALA A 166 0.94 12.43 -19.98
N PRO A 167 1.97 13.16 -20.51
CA PRO A 167 2.74 14.14 -19.71
C PRO A 167 1.87 15.22 -19.05
N GLU A 168 0.79 15.64 -19.68
CA GLU A 168 -0.10 16.70 -19.21
C GLU A 168 -0.89 16.35 -17.93
N VAL A 169 -0.93 15.07 -17.53
CA VAL A 169 -1.65 14.63 -16.32
C VAL A 169 -0.74 14.33 -15.14
N GLU A 170 0.58 14.49 -15.26
CA GLU A 170 1.52 14.24 -14.15
C GLU A 170 1.09 14.99 -12.88
N GLY A 171 0.75 16.27 -12.98
CA GLY A 171 0.27 17.07 -11.84
C GLY A 171 -1.09 16.66 -11.27
N LYS A 172 -1.83 15.75 -11.91
CA LYS A 172 -3.13 15.26 -11.43
C LYS A 172 -3.05 13.94 -10.67
N VAL A 173 -1.98 13.17 -10.85
CA VAL A 173 -1.83 11.80 -10.31
C VAL A 173 -1.98 11.78 -8.79
N LYS A 174 -1.34 12.73 -8.09
CA LYS A 174 -1.45 12.83 -6.62
C LYS A 174 -2.90 13.06 -6.19
N ASN A 175 -3.59 14.03 -6.80
CA ASN A 175 -4.98 14.34 -6.48
C ASN A 175 -5.92 13.15 -6.77
N TRP A 176 -5.73 12.42 -7.86
CA TRP A 176 -6.48 11.21 -8.18
C TRP A 176 -6.25 10.09 -7.15
N SER A 177 -5.00 9.93 -6.69
CA SER A 177 -4.65 8.95 -5.64
C SER A 177 -5.28 9.32 -4.30
N ASP A 178 -5.21 10.57 -3.88
CA ASP A 178 -5.78 11.07 -2.64
C ASP A 178 -7.30 10.89 -2.62
N ALA A 179 -7.98 11.24 -3.71
CA ALA A 179 -9.41 11.04 -3.85
C ALA A 179 -9.83 9.56 -3.76
N ALA A 180 -8.99 8.65 -4.27
CA ALA A 180 -9.27 7.21 -4.21
C ALA A 180 -9.11 6.63 -2.79
N THR A 181 -8.28 7.23 -1.96
CA THR A 181 -8.00 6.77 -0.58
C THR A 181 -8.69 7.61 0.50
N ALA A 182 -9.32 8.71 0.14
CA ALA A 182 -9.87 9.70 1.07
C ALA A 182 -10.73 9.10 2.19
N ALA A 183 -11.52 8.07 1.90
CA ALA A 183 -12.40 7.40 2.86
C ALA A 183 -11.72 6.30 3.69
N ILE A 184 -10.43 6.03 3.46
CA ILE A 184 -9.66 5.01 4.20
C ILE A 184 -9.05 5.68 5.43
N GLY A 185 -9.48 5.27 6.63
CA GLY A 185 -8.97 5.81 7.89
C GLY A 185 -9.48 7.21 8.25
N ASN A 186 -10.38 7.83 7.45
CA ASN A 186 -10.90 9.16 7.67
C ASN A 186 -12.42 9.18 7.75
N LYS A 187 -12.95 10.19 8.46
CA LYS A 187 -14.38 10.56 8.44
C LYS A 187 -14.54 11.74 7.49
N LEU A 188 -15.25 11.54 6.38
CA LEU A 188 -15.47 12.58 5.38
C LEU A 188 -16.79 13.28 5.60
N SER A 189 -16.83 14.61 5.40
CA SER A 189 -18.03 15.43 5.27
C SER A 189 -18.76 15.14 3.94
N HIS A 190 -19.95 15.73 3.76
CA HIS A 190 -20.69 15.63 2.50
C HIS A 190 -19.87 16.15 1.31
N ASP A 191 -19.30 17.35 1.45
CA ASP A 191 -18.54 18.00 0.36
C ASP A 191 -17.27 17.21 0.02
N GLU A 192 -16.53 16.75 1.02
CA GLU A 192 -15.33 15.91 0.78
C GLU A 192 -15.67 14.60 0.06
N TRP A 193 -16.82 13.98 0.36
CA TRP A 193 -17.28 12.81 -0.40
C TRP A 193 -17.60 13.14 -1.86
N VAL A 194 -18.33 14.24 -2.10
CA VAL A 194 -18.70 14.69 -3.44
C VAL A 194 -17.47 15.06 -4.25
N ASP A 195 -16.53 15.78 -3.65
CA ASP A 195 -15.27 16.16 -4.29
C ASP A 195 -14.44 14.93 -4.65
N ALA A 196 -14.26 13.99 -3.71
CA ALA A 196 -13.50 12.78 -3.96
C ALA A 196 -14.09 11.94 -5.12
N VAL A 197 -15.41 11.77 -5.17
CA VAL A 197 -16.05 11.00 -6.24
C VAL A 197 -16.01 11.75 -7.57
N THR A 198 -16.07 13.08 -7.57
CA THR A 198 -15.93 13.90 -8.78
C THR A 198 -14.54 13.79 -9.37
N VAL A 199 -13.50 13.86 -8.53
CA VAL A 199 -12.10 13.65 -8.94
C VAL A 199 -11.88 12.23 -9.46
N GLN A 200 -12.50 11.22 -8.85
CA GLN A 200 -12.44 9.85 -9.37
C GLN A 200 -13.11 9.70 -10.73
N LEU A 201 -14.24 10.40 -11.00
CA LEU A 201 -14.88 10.39 -12.31
C LEU A 201 -13.98 11.05 -13.38
N GLU A 202 -13.27 12.13 -13.03
CA GLU A 202 -12.27 12.73 -13.93
C GLU A 202 -11.18 11.71 -14.31
N ASN A 203 -10.64 10.99 -13.31
CA ASN A 203 -9.66 9.94 -13.52
C ASN A 203 -10.19 8.80 -14.41
N GLN A 204 -11.45 8.37 -14.20
CA GLN A 204 -12.09 7.36 -15.05
C GLN A 204 -12.16 7.82 -16.52
N ASN A 205 -12.60 9.06 -16.76
CA ASN A 205 -12.71 9.61 -18.11
C ASN A 205 -11.36 9.71 -18.82
N TYR A 206 -10.29 10.08 -18.09
CA TYR A 206 -8.93 10.05 -18.63
C TYR A 206 -8.54 8.63 -19.07
N TRP A 207 -8.68 7.64 -18.19
CA TRP A 207 -8.29 6.27 -18.50
C TRP A 207 -9.15 5.64 -19.60
N TYR A 208 -10.43 6.02 -19.69
CA TYR A 208 -11.29 5.55 -20.77
C TYR A 208 -10.83 6.09 -22.13
N SER A 209 -10.48 7.38 -22.21
CA SER A 209 -9.90 7.96 -23.42
C SER A 209 -8.58 7.29 -23.83
N GLU A 210 -7.73 6.99 -22.87
CA GLU A 210 -6.47 6.28 -23.11
C GLU A 210 -6.71 4.81 -23.53
N TYR A 211 -7.71 4.16 -22.95
CA TYR A 211 -8.12 2.80 -23.33
C TYR A 211 -8.60 2.74 -24.79
N GLU A 212 -9.46 3.67 -25.23
CA GLU A 212 -9.91 3.73 -26.64
C GLU A 212 -8.72 3.89 -27.59
N LYS A 213 -7.75 4.73 -27.27
CA LYS A 213 -6.51 4.89 -28.07
C LYS A 213 -5.69 3.59 -28.14
N ARG A 214 -5.58 2.82 -27.01
CA ARG A 214 -4.84 1.55 -26.97
C ARG A 214 -5.55 0.41 -27.68
N LEU A 215 -6.89 0.45 -27.79
CA LEU A 215 -7.62 -0.51 -28.62
C LEU A 215 -7.25 -0.39 -30.10
N GLU A 216 -7.08 0.86 -30.58
CA GLU A 216 -6.73 1.12 -31.98
C GLU A 216 -5.20 1.04 -32.22
N HIS A 217 -4.41 1.52 -31.30
CA HIS A 217 -2.97 1.65 -31.37
C HIS A 217 -2.28 1.13 -30.10
N PRO A 218 -2.11 -0.20 -29.98
CA PRO A 218 -1.46 -0.81 -28.82
C PRO A 218 -0.02 -0.29 -28.59
N GLN A 219 0.34 -0.11 -27.32
CA GLN A 219 1.67 0.32 -26.89
C GLN A 219 2.28 -0.77 -25.98
N ASP A 220 3.58 -0.66 -25.66
CA ASP A 220 4.22 -1.55 -24.69
C ASP A 220 3.96 -1.05 -23.26
N ASP A 221 2.69 -1.13 -22.84
CA ASP A 221 2.24 -0.68 -21.52
C ASP A 221 1.16 -1.61 -20.92
N VAL A 222 0.93 -1.45 -19.61
CA VAL A 222 -0.03 -2.26 -18.88
C VAL A 222 -1.47 -2.07 -19.37
N LEU A 223 -1.84 -0.90 -19.82
CA LEU A 223 -3.18 -0.62 -20.32
C LEU A 223 -3.45 -1.39 -21.64
N SER A 224 -2.48 -1.41 -22.55
CA SER A 224 -2.54 -2.21 -23.78
C SER A 224 -2.56 -3.71 -23.48
N ASP A 225 -1.70 -4.17 -22.55
CA ASP A 225 -1.67 -5.57 -22.11
C ASP A 225 -3.05 -6.00 -21.59
N LEU A 226 -3.73 -5.17 -20.77
CA LEU A 226 -5.06 -5.46 -20.22
C LEU A 226 -6.16 -5.37 -21.29
N ALA A 227 -6.13 -4.35 -22.16
CA ALA A 227 -7.13 -4.13 -23.21
C ALA A 227 -7.18 -5.30 -24.21
N HIS A 228 -6.04 -5.93 -24.48
CA HIS A 228 -5.91 -7.02 -25.42
C HIS A 228 -5.81 -8.41 -24.79
N ALA A 229 -5.79 -8.51 -23.46
CA ALA A 229 -5.68 -9.79 -22.76
C ALA A 229 -6.83 -10.76 -23.12
N ASP A 230 -6.47 -12.03 -23.29
CA ASP A 230 -7.42 -13.13 -23.27
C ASP A 230 -7.52 -13.62 -21.82
N PHE A 231 -8.61 -13.28 -21.18
CA PHE A 231 -8.82 -13.50 -19.76
C PHE A 231 -9.56 -14.82 -19.51
N ALA A 232 -8.86 -15.80 -18.95
CA ALA A 232 -9.45 -17.05 -18.48
C ALA A 232 -10.14 -16.79 -17.13
N HIS A 233 -11.40 -16.33 -17.17
CA HIS A 233 -12.18 -16.06 -15.98
C HIS A 233 -12.60 -17.39 -15.33
N PRO A 234 -12.56 -17.52 -13.98
CA PRO A 234 -12.87 -18.78 -13.29
C PRO A 234 -14.30 -19.33 -13.52
N ASP A 235 -15.25 -18.49 -13.96
CA ASP A 235 -16.64 -18.90 -14.26
C ASP A 235 -16.82 -19.42 -15.68
N LEU A 236 -15.79 -19.40 -16.52
CA LEU A 236 -15.82 -19.93 -17.87
C LEU A 236 -15.39 -21.40 -17.89
N ASP A 237 -15.78 -22.12 -18.93
CA ASP A 237 -15.34 -23.49 -19.14
C ASP A 237 -13.82 -23.56 -19.41
N GLU A 238 -13.22 -24.72 -19.13
CA GLU A 238 -11.79 -24.92 -19.30
C GLU A 238 -11.34 -24.62 -20.75
N GLY A 239 -10.39 -23.70 -20.88
CA GLY A 239 -9.86 -23.27 -22.18
C GLY A 239 -10.63 -22.10 -22.81
N GLU A 240 -11.74 -21.66 -22.26
CA GLU A 240 -12.45 -20.48 -22.70
C GLU A 240 -11.81 -19.19 -22.13
N THR A 241 -11.90 -18.12 -22.91
CA THR A 241 -11.44 -16.80 -22.52
C THR A 241 -12.42 -15.73 -22.95
N ARG A 242 -12.40 -14.59 -22.27
CA ARG A 242 -13.10 -13.36 -22.66
C ARG A 242 -12.17 -12.15 -22.60
N LYS A 243 -12.58 -11.06 -23.17
CA LYS A 243 -11.92 -9.78 -22.91
C LYS A 243 -12.37 -9.22 -21.56
N LEU A 244 -11.51 -8.41 -20.96
CA LEU A 244 -11.87 -7.59 -19.78
C LEU A 244 -12.82 -6.47 -20.24
N ASP A 245 -13.82 -6.16 -19.42
CA ASP A 245 -14.54 -4.91 -19.59
C ASP A 245 -13.72 -3.72 -19.03
N PHE A 246 -14.10 -2.49 -19.43
CA PHE A 246 -13.36 -1.31 -18.99
C PHE A 246 -13.42 -1.11 -17.47
N SER A 247 -14.51 -1.50 -16.82
CA SER A 247 -14.62 -1.41 -15.35
C SER A 247 -13.58 -2.27 -14.64
N GLU A 248 -13.28 -3.46 -15.17
CA GLU A 248 -12.23 -4.35 -14.65
C GLU A 248 -10.85 -3.75 -14.90
N ILE A 249 -10.61 -3.28 -16.13
CA ILE A 249 -9.33 -2.64 -16.52
C ILE A 249 -9.07 -1.42 -15.64
N TYR A 250 -10.05 -0.52 -15.53
CA TYR A 250 -9.92 0.67 -14.70
C TYR A 250 -9.67 0.33 -13.22
N SER A 251 -10.40 -0.65 -12.68
CA SER A 251 -10.21 -1.06 -11.29
C SER A 251 -8.80 -1.59 -11.03
N ILE A 252 -8.19 -2.30 -11.96
CA ILE A 252 -6.80 -2.75 -11.88
C ILE A 252 -5.83 -1.58 -11.98
N ILE A 253 -5.99 -0.71 -12.97
CA ILE A 253 -5.10 0.47 -13.18
C ILE A 253 -5.15 1.41 -11.98
N GLN A 254 -6.35 1.70 -11.46
CA GLN A 254 -6.51 2.53 -10.27
C GLN A 254 -5.79 1.95 -9.05
N GLN A 255 -5.91 0.63 -8.82
CA GLN A 255 -5.19 -0.03 -7.73
C GLN A 255 -3.67 0.12 -7.87
N LEU A 256 -3.12 -0.05 -9.08
CA LEU A 256 -1.69 0.10 -9.34
C LEU A 256 -1.22 1.55 -9.12
N MET A 257 -1.97 2.52 -9.64
CA MET A 257 -1.64 3.95 -9.51
C MET A 257 -1.63 4.39 -8.04
N VAL A 258 -2.68 4.05 -7.29
CA VAL A 258 -2.82 4.46 -5.88
C VAL A 258 -1.79 3.79 -4.99
N ALA A 259 -1.61 2.48 -5.15
CA ALA A 259 -0.72 1.70 -4.29
C ALA A 259 0.76 2.11 -4.41
N GLY A 260 1.20 2.56 -5.59
CA GLY A 260 2.59 2.92 -5.86
C GLY A 260 3.00 4.29 -5.35
N ASN A 261 2.06 5.17 -5.04
CA ASN A 261 2.33 6.56 -4.70
C ASN A 261 2.49 6.75 -3.17
N GLU A 262 1.39 6.68 -2.43
CA GLU A 262 1.35 7.10 -1.02
C GLU A 262 2.20 6.21 -0.10
N THR A 263 2.26 4.92 -0.38
CA THR A 263 3.06 3.99 0.44
C THR A 263 4.55 4.26 0.31
N THR A 264 5.04 4.55 -0.89
CA THR A 264 6.46 4.89 -1.11
C THR A 264 6.79 6.25 -0.50
N THR A 265 5.89 7.23 -0.58
CA THR A 265 6.05 8.52 0.11
C THR A 265 6.28 8.33 1.62
N LYS A 266 5.39 7.59 2.30
CA LYS A 266 5.51 7.31 3.74
C LYS A 266 6.79 6.55 4.10
N PHE A 267 7.17 5.60 3.25
CA PHE A 267 8.43 4.87 3.42
C PHE A 267 9.65 5.79 3.35
N LEU A 268 9.70 6.67 2.36
CA LEU A 268 10.81 7.62 2.19
C LEU A 268 10.89 8.63 3.34
N ASP A 269 9.74 9.21 3.72
CA ASP A 269 9.66 10.17 4.82
C ASP A 269 10.16 9.58 6.13
N GLU A 270 9.64 8.41 6.50
CA GLU A 270 9.98 7.77 7.78
C GLU A 270 11.42 7.29 7.82
N THR A 271 11.92 6.77 6.69
CA THR A 271 13.33 6.36 6.60
C THR A 271 14.26 7.56 6.67
N MET A 272 13.95 8.66 5.97
CA MET A 272 14.74 9.90 6.04
C MET A 272 14.70 10.49 7.45
N ARG A 273 13.52 10.58 8.08
CA ARG A 273 13.39 11.03 9.48
C ARG A 273 14.31 10.23 10.40
N THR A 274 14.29 8.90 10.27
CA THR A 274 15.13 8.02 11.08
C THR A 274 16.62 8.26 10.85
N LEU A 275 17.05 8.44 9.60
CA LEU A 275 18.45 8.72 9.25
C LEU A 275 18.91 10.09 9.79
N ILE A 276 18.00 11.08 9.85
CA ILE A 276 18.28 12.40 10.46
C ILE A 276 18.39 12.29 11.99
N GLU A 277 17.47 11.55 12.63
CA GLU A 277 17.46 11.35 14.09
C GLU A 277 18.61 10.47 14.58
N GLU A 278 19.10 9.54 13.75
CA GLU A 278 20.23 8.67 14.01
C GLU A 278 21.37 8.85 12.99
N PRO A 279 22.12 9.97 13.02
CA PRO A 279 23.12 10.32 12.01
C PRO A 279 24.22 9.28 11.79
N LYS A 280 24.42 8.36 12.76
CA LYS A 280 25.34 7.24 12.59
C LYS A 280 25.06 6.40 11.36
N TRP A 281 23.76 6.23 11.03
CA TRP A 281 23.35 5.42 9.87
C TRP A 281 23.47 6.17 8.55
N TRP A 282 23.22 7.48 8.56
CA TRP A 282 23.53 8.33 7.41
C TRP A 282 25.03 8.29 7.08
N ASN A 283 25.87 8.52 8.07
CA ASN A 283 27.32 8.49 7.91
C ASN A 283 27.85 7.12 7.46
N ALA A 284 27.25 6.03 7.97
CA ALA A 284 27.61 4.68 7.56
C ALA A 284 27.20 4.41 6.10
N LEU A 285 26.00 4.87 5.69
CA LEU A 285 25.53 4.74 4.30
C LEU A 285 26.39 5.59 3.33
N GLU A 286 26.81 6.77 3.74
CA GLU A 286 27.71 7.62 2.95
C GLU A 286 29.10 6.96 2.78
N ALA A 287 29.59 6.29 3.83
CA ALA A 287 30.88 5.61 3.80
C ALA A 287 30.88 4.32 2.96
N ASP A 288 29.78 3.57 2.93
CA ASP A 288 29.61 2.33 2.18
C ASP A 288 28.19 2.21 1.58
N PRO A 289 27.89 2.99 0.53
CA PRO A 289 26.56 2.97 -0.09
C PRO A 289 26.18 1.59 -0.64
N GLU A 290 27.11 0.89 -1.31
CA GLU A 290 26.81 -0.40 -1.94
C GLU A 290 26.57 -1.51 -0.90
N GLY A 291 27.33 -1.50 0.20
CA GLY A 291 27.21 -2.51 1.25
C GLY A 291 25.97 -2.32 2.13
N LEU A 292 25.51 -1.08 2.32
CA LEU A 292 24.48 -0.78 3.32
C LEU A 292 23.10 -0.43 2.73
N ILE A 293 23.00 0.00 1.47
CA ILE A 293 21.75 0.48 0.87
C ILE A 293 20.60 -0.54 0.96
N HIS A 294 20.89 -1.82 0.71
CA HIS A 294 19.86 -2.85 0.81
C HIS A 294 19.29 -2.95 2.22
N GLY A 295 20.17 -2.90 3.23
CA GLY A 295 19.76 -2.92 4.63
C GLY A 295 18.93 -1.70 5.01
N VAL A 296 19.33 -0.50 4.59
CA VAL A 296 18.58 0.75 4.83
C VAL A 296 17.18 0.67 4.23
N VAL A 297 17.03 0.14 3.03
CA VAL A 297 15.73 -0.02 2.37
C VAL A 297 14.83 -1.03 3.10
N GLU A 298 15.33 -2.23 3.42
CA GLU A 298 14.51 -3.24 4.09
C GLU A 298 14.16 -2.84 5.53
N GLU A 299 15.10 -2.26 6.27
CA GLU A 299 14.84 -1.79 7.64
C GLU A 299 13.92 -0.56 7.66
N GLY A 300 14.09 0.36 6.70
CA GLY A 300 13.17 1.47 6.49
C GLY A 300 11.74 0.99 6.23
N LEU A 301 11.57 -0.01 5.38
CA LEU A 301 10.27 -0.64 5.11
C LEU A 301 9.70 -1.32 6.37
N ARG A 302 10.52 -2.00 7.16
CA ARG A 302 10.10 -2.63 8.41
C ARG A 302 9.59 -1.60 9.40
N ILE A 303 10.39 -0.58 9.71
CA ILE A 303 10.08 0.46 10.70
C ILE A 303 8.89 1.33 10.26
N SER A 304 8.87 1.77 8.99
CA SER A 304 7.78 2.60 8.49
C SER A 304 6.46 1.85 8.39
N SER A 305 6.51 0.58 7.94
CA SER A 305 5.31 -0.20 7.65
C SER A 305 4.23 0.67 7.00
N PRO A 306 4.44 1.21 5.79
CA PRO A 306 3.61 2.28 5.20
C PRO A 306 2.12 1.94 5.18
N ASN A 307 1.79 0.66 5.03
CA ASN A 307 0.47 0.11 5.27
C ASN A 307 0.48 -0.55 6.65
N GLN A 308 -0.21 0.07 7.62
CA GLN A 308 -0.23 -0.39 9.00
C GLN A 308 -0.98 -1.72 9.19
N GLY A 309 -1.81 -2.11 8.25
CA GLY A 309 -2.51 -3.40 8.26
C GLY A 309 -3.68 -3.45 7.29
N LEU A 310 -4.19 -4.65 7.09
CA LEU A 310 -5.36 -4.93 6.25
C LEU A 310 -6.37 -5.78 7.01
N PHE A 311 -7.60 -5.73 6.56
CA PHE A 311 -8.68 -6.48 7.19
C PHE A 311 -8.90 -7.84 6.52
N ARG A 312 -9.44 -8.78 7.30
CA ARG A 312 -9.95 -10.08 6.82
C ARG A 312 -11.34 -10.33 7.40
N VAL A 313 -12.14 -11.10 6.68
CA VAL A 313 -13.42 -11.65 7.18
C VAL A 313 -13.27 -13.14 7.36
N VAL A 314 -13.71 -13.64 8.50
CA VAL A 314 -13.66 -15.07 8.83
C VAL A 314 -14.83 -15.81 8.15
N THR A 315 -14.54 -16.79 7.32
CA THR A 315 -15.53 -17.48 6.48
C THR A 315 -16.22 -18.66 7.20
N LYS A 316 -15.59 -19.19 8.23
CA LYS A 316 -16.08 -20.32 9.06
C LYS A 316 -15.58 -20.16 10.50
N ASP A 317 -16.28 -20.75 11.47
CA ASP A 317 -15.80 -20.79 12.85
C ASP A 317 -14.38 -21.40 12.88
N THR A 318 -13.47 -20.74 13.58
CA THR A 318 -12.05 -21.11 13.61
C THR A 318 -11.42 -20.77 14.96
N GLU A 319 -10.20 -21.23 15.15
CA GLU A 319 -9.37 -20.92 16.31
C GLU A 319 -7.96 -20.54 15.85
N VAL A 320 -7.40 -19.50 16.43
CA VAL A 320 -6.02 -19.07 16.21
C VAL A 320 -5.32 -19.02 17.56
N GLN A 321 -4.33 -19.87 17.76
CA GLN A 321 -3.53 -19.98 18.99
C GLN A 321 -4.38 -20.00 20.29
N GLY A 322 -5.48 -20.79 20.29
CA GLY A 322 -6.34 -20.93 21.45
C GLY A 322 -7.46 -19.89 21.58
N VAL A 323 -7.52 -18.91 20.67
CA VAL A 323 -8.59 -17.90 20.64
C VAL A 323 -9.63 -18.27 19.59
N SER A 324 -10.86 -18.54 20.01
CA SER A 324 -11.98 -18.87 19.13
C SER A 324 -12.48 -17.62 18.40
N ILE A 325 -12.67 -17.73 17.09
CA ILE A 325 -13.12 -16.64 16.21
C ILE A 325 -14.37 -17.12 15.45
N PRO A 326 -15.55 -16.55 15.72
CA PRO A 326 -16.77 -16.92 15.01
C PRO A 326 -16.74 -16.53 13.53
N LYS A 327 -17.44 -17.30 12.69
CA LYS A 327 -17.72 -16.95 11.31
C LYS A 327 -18.33 -15.54 11.20
N GLY A 328 -17.89 -14.76 10.21
CA GLY A 328 -18.34 -13.39 9.99
C GLY A 328 -17.59 -12.34 10.81
N SER A 329 -16.72 -12.77 11.74
CA SER A 329 -15.86 -11.85 12.48
C SER A 329 -14.90 -11.14 11.52
N ARG A 330 -14.54 -9.91 11.89
CA ARG A 330 -13.49 -9.13 11.21
C ARG A 330 -12.18 -9.25 11.98
N VAL A 331 -11.09 -9.39 11.25
CA VAL A 331 -9.74 -9.42 11.83
C VAL A 331 -8.92 -8.31 11.19
N TRP A 332 -8.36 -7.43 11.99
CA TRP A 332 -7.33 -6.49 11.54
C TRP A 332 -5.95 -7.14 11.68
N VAL A 333 -5.33 -7.39 10.54
CA VAL A 333 -3.98 -7.97 10.45
C VAL A 333 -3.01 -6.81 10.46
N MET A 334 -2.34 -6.57 11.60
CA MET A 334 -1.59 -5.36 11.90
C MET A 334 -0.12 -5.50 11.50
N PHE A 335 0.23 -5.11 10.28
CA PHE A 335 1.62 -5.21 9.77
C PHE A 335 2.59 -4.34 10.57
N GLY A 336 2.18 -3.09 10.90
CA GLY A 336 3.01 -2.17 11.68
C GLY A 336 3.34 -2.69 13.07
N ALA A 337 2.39 -3.36 13.74
CA ALA A 337 2.62 -3.99 15.03
C ALA A 337 3.50 -5.24 14.92
N ALA A 338 3.24 -6.10 13.92
CA ALA A 338 3.97 -7.34 13.72
C ALA A 338 5.44 -7.10 13.27
N ASN A 339 5.70 -6.03 12.53
CA ASN A 339 7.06 -5.64 12.14
C ASN A 339 7.89 -5.09 13.32
N ARG A 340 7.26 -4.86 14.47
CA ARG A 340 7.88 -4.44 15.73
C ARG A 340 7.78 -5.51 16.83
N ASP A 341 7.59 -6.77 16.41
CA ASP A 341 7.50 -7.91 17.34
C ASP A 341 8.91 -8.27 17.85
N GLU A 342 9.14 -8.09 19.14
CA GLU A 342 10.42 -8.33 19.81
C GLU A 342 10.82 -9.82 19.74
N SER A 343 9.85 -10.72 19.69
CA SER A 343 10.12 -12.16 19.54
C SER A 343 10.75 -12.51 18.20
N ALA A 344 10.51 -11.68 17.18
CA ALA A 344 11.06 -11.86 15.85
C ALA A 344 12.31 -10.99 15.59
N PHE A 345 12.28 -9.72 16.04
CA PHE A 345 13.28 -8.72 15.67
C PHE A 345 14.17 -8.27 16.83
N GLY A 346 14.06 -8.86 18.03
CA GLY A 346 14.87 -8.50 19.21
C GLY A 346 14.62 -7.04 19.63
N ASP A 347 15.61 -6.17 19.51
CA ASP A 347 15.42 -4.72 19.69
C ASP A 347 14.65 -4.16 18.50
N SER A 348 13.34 -4.41 18.51
CA SER A 348 12.45 -4.19 17.37
C SER A 348 12.14 -2.72 17.10
N GLU A 349 12.31 -1.84 18.09
CA GLU A 349 12.11 -0.40 17.93
C GLU A 349 13.36 0.31 17.39
N ALA A 350 14.54 -0.29 17.50
CA ALA A 350 15.77 0.27 16.95
C ALA A 350 15.81 0.08 15.42
N PHE A 351 16.27 1.13 14.73
CA PHE A 351 16.65 1.04 13.33
C PHE A 351 18.04 0.42 13.21
N ASP A 352 18.14 -0.75 12.62
CA ASP A 352 19.41 -1.45 12.41
C ASP A 352 19.45 -2.10 11.01
N PRO A 353 20.03 -1.41 10.01
CA PRO A 353 20.11 -1.91 8.64
C PRO A 353 21.06 -3.11 8.47
N THR A 354 21.72 -3.55 9.55
CA THR A 354 22.63 -4.71 9.52
C THR A 354 22.02 -6.00 10.08
N ARG A 355 20.72 -6.01 10.40
CA ARG A 355 20.03 -7.20 10.92
C ARG A 355 20.11 -8.36 9.97
N ASP A 356 20.34 -9.56 10.47
CA ASP A 356 20.36 -10.79 9.68
C ASP A 356 18.97 -11.20 9.13
N ASN A 357 17.90 -10.76 9.80
CA ASN A 357 16.51 -11.15 9.51
C ASN A 357 15.66 -10.05 8.86
N LEU A 358 16.27 -9.08 8.21
CA LEU A 358 15.58 -7.97 7.52
C LEU A 358 14.46 -8.45 6.58
N LYS A 359 14.66 -9.57 5.88
CA LYS A 359 13.68 -10.13 4.91
C LYS A 359 12.45 -10.77 5.56
N GLU A 360 12.41 -10.89 6.88
CA GLU A 360 11.27 -11.47 7.59
C GLU A 360 10.13 -10.48 7.82
N HIS A 361 10.39 -9.19 7.61
CA HIS A 361 9.36 -8.16 7.73
C HIS A 361 8.19 -8.41 6.75
N ILE A 362 7.02 -7.95 7.15
CA ILE A 362 5.77 -8.10 6.39
C ILE A 362 5.19 -6.77 5.90
N ALA A 363 6.02 -5.76 5.69
CA ALA A 363 5.57 -4.47 5.14
C ALA A 363 4.87 -4.60 3.77
N PHE A 364 5.21 -5.66 3.01
CA PHE A 364 4.58 -6.01 1.75
C PHE A 364 3.49 -7.09 1.88
N GLY A 365 3.07 -7.44 3.09
CA GLY A 365 2.19 -8.56 3.34
C GLY A 365 2.85 -9.91 3.04
N LYS A 366 2.03 -10.96 2.89
CA LYS A 366 2.49 -12.33 2.61
C LYS A 366 1.43 -13.15 1.87
N GLY A 367 1.83 -14.28 1.29
CA GLY A 367 0.92 -15.21 0.62
C GLY A 367 0.40 -14.69 -0.73
N HIS A 368 -0.85 -15.01 -1.05
CA HIS A 368 -1.44 -14.67 -2.34
C HIS A 368 -1.48 -13.15 -2.61
N HIS A 369 -1.69 -12.35 -1.56
CA HIS A 369 -1.73 -10.89 -1.64
C HIS A 369 -0.37 -10.21 -1.39
N PHE A 370 0.76 -10.93 -1.42
CA PHE A 370 2.08 -10.30 -1.38
C PHE A 370 2.17 -9.17 -2.41
N CYS A 371 2.67 -8.01 -2.01
CA CYS A 371 2.66 -6.80 -2.82
C CYS A 371 3.31 -7.01 -4.19
N ILE A 372 2.57 -6.72 -5.26
CA ILE A 372 3.08 -6.82 -6.64
C ILE A 372 4.10 -5.72 -6.93
N GLY A 373 3.97 -4.56 -6.28
CA GLY A 373 4.87 -3.40 -6.40
C GLY A 373 6.16 -3.52 -5.57
N ALA A 374 6.35 -4.60 -4.78
CA ALA A 374 7.52 -4.72 -3.91
C ALA A 374 8.88 -4.55 -4.63
N PRO A 375 9.10 -5.06 -5.86
CA PRO A 375 10.32 -4.78 -6.60
C PRO A 375 10.49 -3.30 -6.96
N LEU A 376 9.41 -2.60 -7.32
CA LEU A 376 9.45 -1.19 -7.68
C LEU A 376 9.72 -0.32 -6.45
N SER A 377 9.02 -0.54 -5.35
CA SER A 377 9.24 0.21 -4.10
C SER A 377 10.67 0.06 -3.57
N ARG A 378 11.26 -1.14 -3.67
CA ARG A 378 12.66 -1.37 -3.33
C ARG A 378 13.63 -0.64 -4.26
N LEU A 379 13.33 -0.60 -5.55
CA LEU A 379 14.11 0.17 -6.51
C LEU A 379 14.05 1.66 -6.21
N GLU A 380 12.85 2.19 -5.95
CA GLU A 380 12.65 3.60 -5.57
C GLU A 380 13.43 3.95 -4.31
N GLY A 381 13.32 3.16 -3.25
CA GLY A 381 14.08 3.38 -2.01
C GLY A 381 15.60 3.33 -2.23
N LYS A 382 16.06 2.30 -2.96
CA LYS A 382 17.49 2.17 -3.32
C LYS A 382 17.98 3.43 -4.03
N VAL A 383 17.33 3.81 -5.12
CA VAL A 383 17.76 4.93 -5.95
C VAL A 383 17.65 6.26 -5.18
N ALA A 384 16.58 6.49 -4.42
CA ALA A 384 16.40 7.69 -3.62
C ALA A 384 17.57 7.90 -2.65
N PHE A 385 17.88 6.93 -1.82
CA PHE A 385 18.92 7.07 -0.81
C PHE A 385 20.34 7.02 -1.40
N GLU A 386 20.58 6.29 -2.49
CA GLU A 386 21.85 6.36 -3.23
C GLU A 386 22.12 7.77 -3.78
N GLU A 387 21.11 8.42 -4.38
CA GLU A 387 21.28 9.76 -4.95
C GLU A 387 21.36 10.84 -3.87
N LEU A 388 20.60 10.71 -2.78
CA LEU A 388 20.64 11.65 -1.66
C LEU A 388 21.98 11.67 -0.93
N VAL A 389 22.64 10.51 -0.73
CA VAL A 389 23.98 10.47 -0.10
C VAL A 389 25.08 10.87 -1.05
N ARG A 390 24.88 10.72 -2.37
CA ARG A 390 25.90 11.06 -3.36
C ARG A 390 25.97 12.56 -3.64
N ARG A 391 24.90 13.32 -3.39
CA ARG A 391 24.74 14.74 -3.75
C ARG A 391 24.61 15.63 -2.54
#